data_e1470d283be6ce8e217fbb8118fe6126
#
_entry.id   e1470d283be6ce8e217fbb8118fe6126
#
_cell.length_a   1.000
_cell.length_b   1.000
_cell.length_c   1.000
_cell.angle_alpha   90.00
_cell.angle_beta   90.00
_cell.angle_gamma   90.00
#
_symmetry.space_group_name_H-M   'P 1'
#
loop_
_entity.id
_entity.type
_entity.pdbx_description
1 polymer ?
#
loop_
_entity_poly.entity_id
_entity_poly.type
_entity_poly.pdbx_seq_one_letter_code
_entity_poly.pdbx_strand_id
1 'polypeptide(L)'
;MKVNDFCKITPEIERMAKMASDSNYINPELFSQYDVKRGLRDLNGRGVLTGLTNISDVRANKVVDGEFIPLPGELYYRGYNVKDLISGISSDKRFGFEEVTYLLLFGVLPTKSELDTFLDELNYYRTLPTGFVRDVIMKAPSKDLMNSLSRSVLTLYSYDNKPDDISLTNVLRQSIQLIAQFPLLSVYGYQAYRHYYYDKSLYIHLPKRELSTAENILRLLRPNKSYTELEARILDICLILHMEHGGGNNSSFTTHVVTSSGTDTYSSTAASLGSLKGPRHGGANIKVVAMMEDLKKTVSNTKSEEEIAAYLKAVLNKEAFDKQGLIYGMGHAIYSTSDPREVILHKYIGQLAREKGFDEEYELYETVHNLGPKIIAEERKIYKGVCCNVDFFSGLVYKMLGLPLELYTPLFAIARIVGWSAHRMEELSNNSKIIRPAYKPIKNDEVYVPINER
;
A
#
# COMPACT_ATOMS: atom_id res chain seq x y z
N MET A 1 3.43 29.91 -6.92
CA MET A 1 2.49 29.52 -8.00
C MET A 1 1.26 30.42 -7.90
N LYS A 2 0.84 31.07 -8.99
CA LYS A 2 -0.46 31.74 -9.01
C LYS A 2 -1.56 30.70 -8.79
N VAL A 3 -2.47 30.97 -7.86
CA VAL A 3 -3.65 30.13 -7.65
C VAL A 3 -4.45 30.11 -8.96
N ASN A 4 -4.68 28.92 -9.51
CA ASN A 4 -5.46 28.78 -10.74
C ASN A 4 -6.92 29.05 -10.41
N ASP A 5 -7.56 30.00 -11.11
CA ASP A 5 -8.96 30.38 -10.89
C ASP A 5 -9.94 29.20 -11.11
N PHE A 6 -9.52 28.17 -11.85
CA PHE A 6 -10.29 26.93 -12.03
C PHE A 6 -10.49 26.09 -10.73
N CYS A 7 -9.75 26.41 -9.66
CA CYS A 7 -9.89 25.74 -8.36
C CYS A 7 -10.93 26.39 -7.44
N LYS A 8 -11.53 27.51 -7.86
CA LYS A 8 -12.55 28.21 -7.05
C LYS A 8 -13.91 27.48 -7.11
N ILE A 9 -14.43 27.22 -5.94
CA ILE A 9 -15.81 26.75 -5.79
C ILE A 9 -16.70 27.98 -5.84
N THR A 10 -17.64 28.01 -6.79
CA THR A 10 -18.61 29.09 -6.94
C THR A 10 -19.93 28.71 -6.26
N PRO A 11 -20.79 29.69 -5.89
CA PRO A 11 -22.14 29.40 -5.34
C PRO A 11 -22.97 28.50 -6.26
N GLU A 12 -22.78 28.63 -7.58
CA GLU A 12 -23.47 27.79 -8.55
C GLU A 12 -23.01 26.34 -8.50
N ILE A 13 -21.66 26.08 -8.34
CA ILE A 13 -21.13 24.74 -8.13
C ILE A 13 -21.66 24.13 -6.83
N GLU A 14 -21.78 24.92 -5.74
CA GLU A 14 -22.36 24.44 -4.48
C GLU A 14 -23.82 24.03 -4.64
N ARG A 15 -24.63 24.86 -5.35
CA ARG A 15 -26.03 24.56 -5.66
C ARG A 15 -26.17 23.27 -6.47
N MET A 16 -25.36 23.12 -7.54
CA MET A 16 -25.38 21.93 -8.39
C MET A 16 -24.90 20.69 -7.62
N ALA A 17 -23.88 20.82 -6.75
CA ALA A 17 -23.40 19.74 -5.91
C ALA A 17 -24.46 19.22 -4.94
N LYS A 18 -25.29 20.14 -4.38
CA LYS A 18 -26.42 19.74 -3.53
C LYS A 18 -27.46 18.96 -4.34
N MET A 19 -27.85 19.43 -5.51
CA MET A 19 -28.79 18.72 -6.40
C MET A 19 -28.26 17.32 -6.75
N ALA A 20 -26.98 17.22 -7.09
CA ALA A 20 -26.33 15.94 -7.38
C ALA A 20 -26.34 15.01 -6.16
N SER A 21 -26.08 15.53 -4.97
CA SER A 21 -26.10 14.76 -3.72
C SER A 21 -27.48 14.19 -3.43
N ASP A 22 -28.53 15.04 -3.56
CA ASP A 22 -29.89 14.64 -3.27
C ASP A 22 -30.39 13.56 -4.25
N SER A 23 -30.03 13.68 -5.53
CA SER A 23 -30.42 12.71 -6.57
C SER A 23 -29.64 11.38 -6.54
N ASN A 24 -28.45 11.37 -5.94
CA ASN A 24 -27.59 10.18 -5.85
C ASN A 24 -27.70 9.42 -4.52
N TYR A 25 -28.56 9.90 -3.60
CA TYR A 25 -28.74 9.21 -2.32
C TYR A 25 -29.45 7.87 -2.52
N ILE A 26 -28.86 6.81 -1.97
CA ILE A 26 -29.44 5.47 -1.93
C ILE A 26 -29.72 5.11 -0.47
N ASN A 27 -31.00 4.81 -0.17
CA ASN A 27 -31.36 4.34 1.17
C ASN A 27 -30.56 3.08 1.53
N PRO A 28 -29.78 3.07 2.64
CA PRO A 28 -29.00 1.91 3.07
C PRO A 28 -29.79 0.61 3.23
N GLU A 29 -31.08 0.66 3.52
CA GLU A 29 -31.95 -0.52 3.68
C GLU A 29 -32.10 -1.31 2.37
N LEU A 30 -32.02 -0.64 1.22
CA LEU A 30 -32.11 -1.28 -0.09
C LEU A 30 -30.97 -2.27 -0.35
N PHE A 31 -29.79 -2.04 0.24
CA PHE A 31 -28.67 -3.00 0.12
C PHE A 31 -29.03 -4.34 0.74
N SER A 32 -29.72 -4.35 1.89
CA SER A 32 -30.19 -5.57 2.54
C SER A 32 -31.38 -6.17 1.79
N GLN A 33 -32.33 -5.33 1.34
CA GLN A 33 -33.52 -5.75 0.60
C GLN A 33 -33.15 -6.50 -0.70
N TYR A 34 -32.13 -6.03 -1.42
CA TYR A 34 -31.67 -6.62 -2.67
C TYR A 34 -30.47 -7.58 -2.50
N ASP A 35 -30.11 -7.93 -1.27
CA ASP A 35 -28.95 -8.76 -0.94
C ASP A 35 -27.64 -8.28 -1.60
N VAL A 36 -27.43 -6.97 -1.67
CA VAL A 36 -26.23 -6.37 -2.25
C VAL A 36 -25.07 -6.47 -1.27
N LYS A 37 -23.99 -7.11 -1.68
CA LYS A 37 -22.76 -7.27 -0.87
C LYS A 37 -21.93 -6.00 -0.95
N ARG A 38 -22.17 -5.03 -0.05
CA ARG A 38 -21.42 -3.75 -0.02
C ARG A 38 -19.93 -3.98 0.15
N GLY A 39 -19.14 -3.37 -0.73
CA GLY A 39 -17.69 -3.58 -0.75
C GLY A 39 -17.28 -5.04 -1.05
N LEU A 40 -18.15 -5.80 -1.74
CA LEU A 40 -17.97 -7.23 -2.02
C LEU A 40 -17.76 -8.08 -0.75
N ARG A 41 -18.48 -7.73 0.34
CA ARG A 41 -18.49 -8.49 1.60
C ARG A 41 -19.92 -8.76 2.04
N ASP A 42 -20.13 -9.96 2.57
CA ASP A 42 -21.40 -10.32 3.21
C ASP A 42 -21.55 -9.64 4.60
N LEU A 43 -22.69 -9.83 5.23
CA LEU A 43 -22.99 -9.24 6.55
C LEU A 43 -22.05 -9.75 7.66
N ASN A 44 -21.46 -10.93 7.48
CA ASN A 44 -20.48 -11.50 8.41
C ASN A 44 -19.05 -11.02 8.16
N GLY A 45 -18.88 -10.14 7.16
CA GLY A 45 -17.58 -9.58 6.76
C GLY A 45 -16.77 -10.49 5.84
N ARG A 46 -17.33 -11.63 5.37
CA ARG A 46 -16.68 -12.54 4.42
C ARG A 46 -16.65 -11.91 3.03
N GLY A 47 -15.47 -11.96 2.38
CA GLY A 47 -15.33 -11.53 0.99
C GLY A 47 -16.12 -12.41 0.02
N VAL A 48 -16.72 -11.79 -0.99
CA VAL A 48 -17.31 -12.53 -2.13
C VAL A 48 -16.15 -13.14 -2.92
N LEU A 49 -16.26 -14.44 -3.23
CA LEU A 49 -15.27 -15.12 -4.08
C LEU A 49 -15.47 -14.65 -5.53
N THR A 50 -14.50 -13.89 -6.03
CA THR A 50 -14.56 -13.26 -7.35
C THR A 50 -13.54 -13.79 -8.35
N GLY A 51 -12.55 -14.56 -7.90
CA GLY A 51 -11.51 -15.11 -8.75
C GLY A 51 -10.69 -16.20 -8.07
N LEU A 52 -9.80 -16.81 -8.84
CA LEU A 52 -8.81 -17.78 -8.39
C LEU A 52 -7.42 -17.18 -8.60
N THR A 53 -6.47 -17.53 -7.73
CA THR A 53 -5.09 -17.07 -7.85
C THR A 53 -4.10 -18.13 -7.37
N ASN A 54 -2.95 -18.19 -8.03
CA ASN A 54 -1.78 -18.95 -7.59
C ASN A 54 -0.71 -18.04 -6.94
N ILE A 55 -0.97 -16.71 -6.82
CA ILE A 55 0.05 -15.74 -6.40
C ILE A 55 0.23 -15.76 -4.88
N SER A 56 -0.87 -15.72 -4.14
CA SER A 56 -0.82 -15.64 -2.68
C SER A 56 -2.04 -16.26 -2.01
N ASP A 57 -1.86 -16.66 -0.74
CA ASP A 57 -2.92 -17.13 0.11
C ASP A 57 -2.87 -16.44 1.47
N VAL A 58 -4.00 -15.92 1.92
CA VAL A 58 -4.15 -15.15 3.17
C VAL A 58 -5.09 -15.92 4.08
N ARG A 59 -4.54 -16.58 5.08
CA ARG A 59 -5.27 -17.46 6.00
C ARG A 59 -5.42 -16.80 7.37
N ALA A 60 -6.65 -16.84 7.89
CA ALA A 60 -6.94 -16.31 9.23
C ALA A 60 -7.99 -17.16 9.98
N ASN A 61 -8.58 -18.12 9.32
CA ASN A 61 -9.64 -18.96 9.88
C ASN A 61 -9.55 -20.37 9.31
N LYS A 62 -10.04 -21.33 10.07
CA LYS A 62 -10.41 -22.67 9.56
C LYS A 62 -11.91 -22.88 9.67
N VAL A 63 -12.46 -23.70 8.80
CA VAL A 63 -13.86 -24.12 8.87
C VAL A 63 -13.91 -25.49 9.54
N VAL A 64 -14.65 -25.59 10.65
CA VAL A 64 -14.91 -26.85 11.34
C VAL A 64 -16.43 -26.94 11.55
N ASP A 65 -17.05 -27.96 11.03
CA ASP A 65 -18.50 -28.18 11.09
C ASP A 65 -19.34 -26.99 10.61
N GLY A 66 -18.84 -26.26 9.60
CA GLY A 66 -19.49 -25.06 9.05
C GLY A 66 -19.22 -23.75 9.82
N GLU A 67 -18.58 -23.82 10.97
CA GLU A 67 -18.20 -22.65 11.77
C GLU A 67 -16.78 -22.16 11.45
N PHE A 68 -16.61 -20.83 11.45
CA PHE A 68 -15.32 -20.18 11.26
C PHE A 68 -14.60 -20.03 12.60
N ILE A 69 -13.52 -20.79 12.79
CA ILE A 69 -12.65 -20.68 13.96
C ILE A 69 -11.47 -19.77 13.60
N PRO A 70 -11.30 -18.62 14.28
CA PRO A 70 -10.14 -17.74 14.09
C PRO A 70 -8.84 -18.49 14.38
N LEU A 71 -7.83 -18.26 13.52
CA LEU A 71 -6.47 -18.77 13.67
C LEU A 71 -5.49 -17.61 13.68
N PRO A 72 -4.26 -17.80 14.19
CA PRO A 72 -3.16 -16.91 13.89
C PRO A 72 -3.05 -16.69 12.38
N GLY A 73 -2.87 -15.44 11.96
CA GLY A 73 -2.79 -15.13 10.55
C GLY A 73 -1.57 -15.78 9.88
N GLU A 74 -1.74 -16.23 8.67
CA GLU A 74 -0.67 -16.74 7.82
C GLU A 74 -0.75 -16.07 6.45
N LEU A 75 0.40 -15.85 5.84
CA LEU A 75 0.54 -15.30 4.49
C LEU A 75 1.50 -16.18 3.70
N TYR A 76 1.05 -16.61 2.54
CA TYR A 76 1.83 -17.43 1.63
C TYR A 76 2.03 -16.70 0.30
N TYR A 77 3.25 -16.73 -0.22
CA TYR A 77 3.62 -16.30 -1.56
C TYR A 77 3.93 -17.53 -2.39
N ARG A 78 3.15 -17.79 -3.44
CA ARG A 78 3.32 -18.98 -4.30
C ARG A 78 3.45 -20.30 -3.52
N GLY A 79 2.71 -20.41 -2.41
CA GLY A 79 2.73 -21.61 -1.55
C GLY A 79 3.82 -21.61 -0.47
N TYR A 80 4.75 -20.65 -0.45
CA TYR A 80 5.76 -20.52 0.60
C TYR A 80 5.26 -19.58 1.70
N ASN A 81 5.38 -19.99 2.95
CA ASN A 81 5.04 -19.12 4.08
C ASN A 81 6.04 -17.96 4.17
N VAL A 82 5.54 -16.73 4.21
CA VAL A 82 6.38 -15.51 4.25
C VAL A 82 7.30 -15.50 5.47
N LYS A 83 6.87 -16.07 6.60
CA LYS A 83 7.71 -16.24 7.79
C LYS A 83 8.94 -17.08 7.51
N ASP A 84 8.78 -18.18 6.77
CA ASP A 84 9.88 -19.09 6.47
C ASP A 84 10.83 -18.49 5.42
N LEU A 85 10.28 -17.78 4.42
CA LEU A 85 11.06 -17.02 3.45
C LEU A 85 11.98 -16.01 4.16
N ILE A 86 11.40 -15.15 5.01
CA ILE A 86 12.17 -14.11 5.72
C ILE A 86 13.15 -14.73 6.71
N SER A 87 12.79 -15.82 7.38
CA SER A 87 13.69 -16.53 8.30
C SER A 87 14.90 -17.10 7.57
N GLY A 88 14.71 -17.76 6.43
CA GLY A 88 15.77 -18.30 5.60
C GLY A 88 16.71 -17.19 5.09
N ILE A 89 16.14 -16.15 4.47
CA ILE A 89 16.91 -15.00 3.96
C ILE A 89 17.72 -14.33 5.08
N SER A 90 17.12 -14.13 6.25
CA SER A 90 17.79 -13.52 7.40
C SER A 90 18.92 -14.39 7.97
N SER A 91 18.72 -15.72 8.03
CA SER A 91 19.72 -16.68 8.49
C SER A 91 20.95 -16.67 7.58
N ASP A 92 20.76 -16.55 6.28
CA ASP A 92 21.82 -16.46 5.28
C ASP A 92 22.49 -15.08 5.23
N LYS A 93 21.95 -14.11 5.99
CA LYS A 93 22.40 -12.71 5.96
C LYS A 93 22.35 -12.09 4.56
N ARG A 94 21.34 -12.42 3.76
CA ARG A 94 21.13 -11.90 2.39
C ARG A 94 20.05 -10.84 2.36
N PHE A 95 19.93 -10.12 1.26
CA PHE A 95 18.77 -9.35 0.87
C PHE A 95 17.84 -10.26 0.08
N GLY A 96 16.52 -10.13 0.29
CA GLY A 96 15.55 -11.07 -0.22
C GLY A 96 14.50 -10.45 -1.14
N PHE A 97 14.43 -9.13 -1.27
CA PHE A 97 13.42 -8.48 -2.10
C PHE A 97 13.45 -9.01 -3.55
N GLU A 98 14.61 -9.12 -4.15
CA GLU A 98 14.76 -9.58 -5.54
C GLU A 98 14.44 -11.06 -5.71
N GLU A 99 14.83 -11.91 -4.74
CA GLU A 99 14.50 -13.34 -4.73
C GLU A 99 13.00 -13.58 -4.62
N VAL A 100 12.33 -12.85 -3.72
CA VAL A 100 10.87 -12.94 -3.55
C VAL A 100 10.13 -12.30 -4.74
N THR A 101 10.71 -11.29 -5.38
CA THR A 101 10.22 -10.76 -6.67
C THR A 101 10.22 -11.85 -7.72
N TYR A 102 11.32 -12.59 -7.87
CA TYR A 102 11.41 -13.72 -8.78
C TYR A 102 10.35 -14.78 -8.47
N LEU A 103 10.22 -15.17 -7.21
CA LEU A 103 9.20 -16.12 -6.76
C LEU A 103 7.78 -15.69 -7.16
N LEU A 104 7.41 -14.45 -6.90
CA LEU A 104 6.06 -13.94 -7.22
C LEU A 104 5.80 -13.90 -8.72
N LEU A 105 6.78 -13.51 -9.52
CA LEU A 105 6.64 -13.41 -10.99
C LEU A 105 6.62 -14.80 -11.65
N PHE A 106 7.50 -15.71 -11.24
CA PHE A 106 7.71 -16.98 -11.93
C PHE A 106 7.14 -18.22 -11.23
N GLY A 107 6.73 -18.11 -9.97
CA GLY A 107 6.06 -19.18 -9.21
C GLY A 107 7.00 -20.20 -8.56
N VAL A 108 8.32 -20.04 -8.70
CA VAL A 108 9.34 -20.91 -8.13
C VAL A 108 10.47 -20.10 -7.51
N LEU A 109 11.16 -20.65 -6.50
CA LEU A 109 12.37 -20.03 -5.97
C LEU A 109 13.52 -20.20 -6.98
N PRO A 110 14.32 -19.14 -7.22
CA PRO A 110 15.44 -19.23 -8.17
C PRO A 110 16.57 -20.06 -7.59
N THR A 111 17.28 -20.74 -8.46
CA THR A 111 18.66 -21.15 -8.20
C THR A 111 19.54 -19.89 -8.15
N LYS A 112 20.77 -20.05 -7.62
CA LYS A 112 21.70 -18.90 -7.57
C LYS A 112 21.94 -18.29 -8.96
N SER A 113 22.16 -19.13 -9.98
CA SER A 113 22.39 -18.68 -11.36
C SER A 113 21.19 -17.95 -11.96
N GLU A 114 19.97 -18.42 -11.68
CA GLU A 114 18.73 -17.75 -12.13
C GLU A 114 18.53 -16.41 -11.43
N LEU A 115 18.82 -16.33 -10.13
CA LEU A 115 18.80 -15.08 -9.40
C LEU A 115 19.80 -14.08 -9.94
N ASP A 116 21.04 -14.51 -10.18
CA ASP A 116 22.10 -13.66 -10.74
C ASP A 116 21.67 -13.10 -12.12
N THR A 117 21.10 -13.94 -12.98
CA THR A 117 20.56 -13.53 -14.29
C THR A 117 19.41 -12.52 -14.12
N PHE A 118 18.51 -12.77 -13.19
CA PHE A 118 17.39 -11.86 -12.91
C PHE A 118 17.84 -10.50 -12.35
N LEU A 119 18.88 -10.51 -11.50
CA LEU A 119 19.50 -9.28 -10.99
C LEU A 119 20.14 -8.46 -12.13
N ASP A 120 20.76 -9.11 -13.11
CA ASP A 120 21.31 -8.42 -14.28
C ASP A 120 20.20 -7.75 -15.11
N GLU A 121 19.05 -8.41 -15.32
CA GLU A 121 17.89 -7.82 -15.98
C GLU A 121 17.32 -6.64 -15.20
N LEU A 122 17.11 -6.76 -13.88
CA LEU A 122 16.68 -5.64 -13.04
C LEU A 122 17.65 -4.47 -13.12
N ASN A 123 18.96 -4.75 -13.09
CA ASN A 123 19.97 -3.73 -13.18
C ASN A 123 20.03 -3.03 -14.52
N TYR A 124 19.73 -3.74 -15.60
CA TYR A 124 19.61 -3.14 -16.94
C TYR A 124 18.52 -2.05 -16.97
N TYR A 125 17.40 -2.27 -16.26
CA TYR A 125 16.27 -1.34 -16.20
C TYR A 125 16.36 -0.33 -15.04
N ARG A 126 17.36 -0.39 -14.15
CA ARG A 126 17.55 0.59 -13.06
C ARG A 126 18.04 1.95 -13.57
N THR A 127 17.39 2.47 -14.59
CA THR A 127 17.66 3.77 -15.21
C THR A 127 16.36 4.36 -15.73
N LEU A 128 16.37 5.67 -15.99
CA LEU A 128 15.23 6.37 -16.59
C LEU A 128 15.63 6.87 -17.99
N PRO A 129 14.66 7.07 -18.90
CA PRO A 129 14.94 7.65 -20.20
C PRO A 129 15.71 8.96 -20.11
N THR A 130 16.54 9.26 -21.10
CA THR A 130 17.34 10.50 -21.16
C THR A 130 16.45 11.74 -21.03
N GLY A 131 16.80 12.63 -20.10
CA GLY A 131 16.04 13.84 -19.83
C GLY A 131 14.80 13.67 -18.95
N PHE A 132 14.33 12.43 -18.67
CA PHE A 132 13.08 12.15 -17.95
C PHE A 132 13.01 12.86 -16.58
N VAL A 133 14.09 12.82 -15.81
CA VAL A 133 14.14 13.50 -14.50
C VAL A 133 13.90 14.99 -14.64
N ARG A 134 14.60 15.64 -15.58
CA ARG A 134 14.50 17.10 -15.83
C ARG A 134 13.12 17.47 -16.40
N ASP A 135 12.66 16.74 -17.40
CA ASP A 135 11.54 17.17 -18.25
C ASP A 135 10.18 16.68 -17.74
N VAL A 136 10.15 15.61 -16.93
CA VAL A 136 8.93 15.03 -16.36
C VAL A 136 8.86 15.28 -14.85
N ILE A 137 9.85 14.80 -14.10
CA ILE A 137 9.78 14.83 -12.63
C ILE A 137 9.95 16.23 -12.10
N MET A 138 10.98 16.94 -12.56
CA MET A 138 11.32 18.28 -12.04
C MET A 138 10.41 19.39 -12.58
N LYS A 139 9.87 19.26 -13.80
CA LYS A 139 9.00 20.30 -14.39
C LYS A 139 7.67 20.48 -13.68
N ALA A 140 7.14 19.42 -13.07
CA ALA A 140 5.86 19.44 -12.37
C ALA A 140 5.96 18.74 -11.01
N PRO A 141 6.74 19.31 -10.06
CA PRO A 141 6.83 18.75 -8.71
C PRO A 141 5.45 18.73 -8.06
N SER A 142 5.18 17.71 -7.26
CA SER A 142 3.90 17.55 -6.57
C SER A 142 4.12 17.40 -5.07
N LYS A 143 3.22 17.99 -4.26
CA LYS A 143 3.16 17.71 -2.81
C LYS A 143 2.73 16.28 -2.52
N ASP A 144 2.02 15.66 -3.46
CA ASP A 144 1.59 14.28 -3.40
C ASP A 144 2.49 13.41 -4.28
N LEU A 145 3.36 12.63 -3.65
CA LEU A 145 4.32 11.80 -4.37
C LEU A 145 3.67 10.62 -5.09
N MET A 146 2.52 10.12 -4.62
CA MET A 146 1.77 9.10 -5.34
C MET A 146 1.21 9.65 -6.67
N ASN A 147 0.78 10.92 -6.68
CA ASN A 147 0.42 11.60 -7.92
C ASN A 147 1.63 11.76 -8.85
N SER A 148 2.78 12.17 -8.31
CA SER A 148 4.03 12.29 -9.09
C SER A 148 4.42 10.94 -9.71
N LEU A 149 4.35 9.85 -8.93
CA LEU A 149 4.65 8.49 -9.37
C LEU A 149 3.69 8.04 -10.48
N SER A 150 2.38 8.22 -10.28
CA SER A 150 1.36 7.83 -11.28
C SER A 150 1.54 8.56 -12.61
N ARG A 151 1.80 9.87 -12.58
CA ARG A 151 2.07 10.66 -13.79
C ARG A 151 3.36 10.19 -14.49
N SER A 152 4.39 9.88 -13.71
CA SER A 152 5.65 9.36 -14.26
C SER A 152 5.44 8.02 -14.94
N VAL A 153 4.67 7.11 -14.34
CA VAL A 153 4.32 5.82 -14.95
C VAL A 153 3.57 6.02 -16.27
N LEU A 154 2.52 6.85 -16.29
CA LEU A 154 1.78 7.15 -17.52
C LEU A 154 2.66 7.80 -18.59
N THR A 155 3.62 8.63 -18.19
CA THR A 155 4.53 9.27 -19.15
C THR A 155 5.53 8.28 -19.74
N LEU A 156 5.95 7.24 -18.99
CA LEU A 156 6.82 6.17 -19.49
C LEU A 156 6.22 5.42 -20.68
N TYR A 157 4.89 5.34 -20.80
CA TYR A 157 4.19 4.83 -21.98
C TYR A 157 4.72 5.46 -23.28
N SER A 158 4.94 6.78 -23.29
CA SER A 158 5.42 7.51 -24.47
C SER A 158 6.88 7.25 -24.82
N TYR A 159 7.64 6.59 -23.95
CA TYR A 159 9.03 6.19 -24.15
C TYR A 159 9.17 4.71 -24.50
N ASP A 160 8.07 3.95 -24.52
CA ASP A 160 8.06 2.55 -24.92
C ASP A 160 7.68 2.42 -26.40
N ASN A 161 8.43 1.65 -27.16
CA ASN A 161 8.16 1.41 -28.59
C ASN A 161 7.00 0.41 -28.82
N LYS A 162 6.59 -0.33 -27.78
CA LYS A 162 5.51 -1.33 -27.82
C LYS A 162 4.61 -1.21 -26.57
N PRO A 163 4.06 -0.03 -26.30
CA PRO A 163 3.33 0.18 -25.06
C PRO A 163 2.05 -0.67 -24.96
N ASP A 164 1.35 -0.86 -26.06
CA ASP A 164 0.06 -1.57 -26.15
C ASP A 164 0.17 -3.08 -26.42
N ASP A 165 1.39 -3.60 -26.57
CA ASP A 165 1.61 -5.03 -26.74
C ASP A 165 1.43 -5.74 -25.40
N ILE A 166 0.28 -6.43 -25.24
CA ILE A 166 -0.08 -7.19 -24.03
C ILE A 166 0.35 -8.66 -24.09
N SER A 167 1.24 -9.06 -25.02
CA SER A 167 1.87 -10.37 -24.96
C SER A 167 2.60 -10.56 -23.64
N LEU A 168 2.57 -11.77 -23.07
CA LEU A 168 3.21 -12.06 -21.78
C LEU A 168 4.67 -11.66 -21.75
N THR A 169 5.39 -11.86 -22.84
CA THR A 169 6.80 -11.46 -22.97
C THR A 169 6.98 -9.96 -22.82
N ASN A 170 6.15 -9.16 -23.49
CA ASN A 170 6.25 -7.70 -23.39
C ASN A 170 5.76 -7.18 -22.03
N VAL A 171 4.67 -7.75 -21.49
CA VAL A 171 4.18 -7.40 -20.15
C VAL A 171 5.21 -7.74 -19.08
N LEU A 172 5.90 -8.87 -19.16
CA LEU A 172 6.99 -9.21 -18.24
C LEU A 172 8.13 -8.19 -18.33
N ARG A 173 8.58 -7.84 -19.56
CA ARG A 173 9.58 -6.80 -19.79
C ARG A 173 9.18 -5.48 -19.13
N GLN A 174 7.96 -5.01 -19.39
CA GLN A 174 7.42 -3.77 -18.80
C GLN A 174 7.33 -3.85 -17.27
N SER A 175 6.95 -5.00 -16.74
CA SER A 175 6.86 -5.23 -15.29
C SER A 175 8.24 -5.15 -14.62
N ILE A 176 9.25 -5.84 -15.16
CA ILE A 176 10.64 -5.80 -14.65
C ILE A 176 11.16 -4.36 -14.72
N GLN A 177 10.93 -3.67 -15.84
CA GLN A 177 11.30 -2.26 -16.01
C GLN A 177 10.67 -1.38 -14.93
N LEU A 178 9.36 -1.46 -14.70
CA LEU A 178 8.67 -0.66 -13.70
C LEU A 178 9.12 -1.00 -12.28
N ILE A 179 9.29 -2.29 -11.93
CA ILE A 179 9.82 -2.72 -10.63
C ILE A 179 11.19 -2.08 -10.38
N ALA A 180 12.09 -2.07 -11.37
CA ALA A 180 13.41 -1.47 -11.27
C ALA A 180 13.39 0.07 -11.19
N GLN A 181 12.41 0.72 -11.83
CA GLN A 181 12.31 2.18 -11.92
C GLN A 181 11.53 2.83 -10.77
N PHE A 182 10.62 2.13 -10.10
CA PHE A 182 9.81 2.70 -9.02
C PHE A 182 10.61 3.34 -7.89
N PRO A 183 11.72 2.78 -7.41
CA PRO A 183 12.59 3.45 -6.45
C PRO A 183 13.12 4.79 -6.96
N LEU A 184 13.55 4.86 -8.23
CA LEU A 184 14.05 6.07 -8.85
C LEU A 184 12.95 7.15 -8.97
N LEU A 185 11.78 6.76 -9.52
CA LEU A 185 10.64 7.65 -9.68
C LEU A 185 10.17 8.25 -8.35
N SER A 186 10.12 7.40 -7.30
CA SER A 186 9.70 7.82 -5.96
C SER A 186 10.69 8.76 -5.30
N VAL A 187 11.97 8.39 -5.27
CA VAL A 187 13.01 9.18 -4.60
C VAL A 187 13.30 10.47 -5.35
N TYR A 188 13.38 10.45 -6.69
CA TYR A 188 13.61 11.67 -7.45
C TYR A 188 12.37 12.60 -7.41
N GLY A 189 11.16 12.03 -7.35
CA GLY A 189 9.95 12.80 -7.06
C GLY A 189 10.01 13.53 -5.73
N TYR A 190 10.49 12.85 -4.68
CA TYR A 190 10.71 13.46 -3.37
C TYR A 190 11.80 14.54 -3.40
N GLN A 191 12.93 14.30 -4.08
CA GLN A 191 14.01 15.30 -4.20
C GLN A 191 13.52 16.55 -4.93
N ALA A 192 12.72 16.40 -6.00
CA ALA A 192 12.08 17.52 -6.68
C ALA A 192 11.12 18.27 -5.75
N TYR A 193 10.25 17.54 -5.02
CA TYR A 193 9.32 18.11 -4.05
C TYR A 193 10.04 18.96 -3.00
N ARG A 194 11.04 18.41 -2.30
CA ARG A 194 11.77 19.14 -1.27
C ARG A 194 12.55 20.34 -1.82
N HIS A 195 13.06 20.24 -3.05
CA HIS A 195 13.77 21.33 -3.70
C HIS A 195 12.82 22.51 -3.97
N TYR A 196 11.71 22.26 -4.65
CA TYR A 196 10.80 23.33 -5.10
C TYR A 196 9.87 23.88 -4.02
N TYR A 197 9.56 23.10 -2.98
CA TYR A 197 8.64 23.54 -1.91
C TYR A 197 9.31 23.94 -0.60
N TYR A 198 10.57 23.52 -0.38
CA TYR A 198 11.30 23.81 0.86
C TYR A 198 12.69 24.40 0.63
N ASP A 199 13.04 24.81 -0.59
CA ASP A 199 14.33 25.41 -0.96
C ASP A 199 15.53 24.58 -0.49
N LYS A 200 15.42 23.24 -0.52
CA LYS A 200 16.51 22.34 -0.15
C LYS A 200 17.37 21.97 -1.36
N SER A 201 18.63 21.66 -1.12
CA SER A 201 19.54 21.19 -2.16
C SER A 201 18.98 19.97 -2.89
N LEU A 202 19.10 19.95 -4.20
CA LEU A 202 18.68 18.86 -5.06
C LEU A 202 19.78 17.77 -5.11
N TYR A 203 19.43 16.54 -4.75
CA TYR A 203 20.31 15.40 -4.86
C TYR A 203 19.74 14.38 -5.85
N ILE A 204 20.45 14.13 -6.94
CA ILE A 204 20.11 13.10 -7.94
C ILE A 204 21.27 12.11 -7.96
N HIS A 205 21.22 11.16 -7.03
CA HIS A 205 22.20 10.09 -6.97
C HIS A 205 21.82 8.98 -7.96
N LEU A 206 22.81 8.36 -8.61
CA LEU A 206 22.59 7.23 -9.47
C LEU A 206 22.57 5.93 -8.66
N PRO A 207 21.72 4.95 -9.01
CA PRO A 207 21.74 3.63 -8.39
C PRO A 207 23.04 2.90 -8.71
N LYS A 208 23.37 1.91 -7.87
CA LYS A 208 24.50 1.04 -8.07
C LYS A 208 24.02 -0.37 -8.36
N ARG A 209 24.69 -1.04 -9.30
CA ARG A 209 24.32 -2.40 -9.75
C ARG A 209 24.52 -3.44 -8.68
N GLU A 210 25.62 -3.30 -7.92
CA GLU A 210 26.02 -4.21 -6.85
C GLU A 210 25.14 -4.14 -5.59
N LEU A 211 24.23 -3.14 -5.49
CA LEU A 211 23.40 -2.94 -4.32
C LEU A 211 21.97 -3.47 -4.54
N SER A 212 21.40 -4.01 -3.48
CA SER A 212 19.97 -4.39 -3.42
C SER A 212 19.06 -3.19 -3.62
N THR A 213 17.78 -3.44 -3.84
CA THR A 213 16.75 -2.38 -3.95
C THR A 213 16.65 -1.57 -2.66
N ALA A 214 16.68 -2.22 -1.49
CA ALA A 214 16.64 -1.52 -0.19
C ALA A 214 17.84 -0.60 0.01
N GLU A 215 19.06 -1.09 -0.27
CA GLU A 215 20.26 -0.28 -0.20
C GLU A 215 20.24 0.90 -1.17
N ASN A 216 19.82 0.66 -2.40
CA ASN A 216 19.67 1.72 -3.40
C ASN A 216 18.67 2.78 -2.96
N ILE A 217 17.52 2.43 -2.36
CA ILE A 217 16.56 3.41 -1.83
C ILE A 217 17.22 4.33 -0.80
N LEU A 218 17.92 3.78 0.20
CA LEU A 218 18.60 4.55 1.23
C LEU A 218 19.71 5.43 0.65
N ARG A 219 20.52 4.87 -0.25
CA ARG A 219 21.59 5.58 -0.95
C ARG A 219 21.07 6.74 -1.81
N LEU A 220 20.00 6.53 -2.58
CA LEU A 220 19.42 7.54 -3.46
C LEU A 220 18.81 8.69 -2.65
N LEU A 221 18.22 8.38 -1.51
CA LEU A 221 17.52 9.36 -0.67
C LEU A 221 18.48 10.26 0.12
N ARG A 222 19.52 9.69 0.70
CA ARG A 222 20.39 10.36 1.67
C ARG A 222 21.47 11.20 0.99
N PRO A 223 21.68 12.46 1.40
CA PRO A 223 22.69 13.35 0.79
C PRO A 223 24.10 12.75 0.80
N ASN A 224 24.47 12.10 1.91
CA ASN A 224 25.77 11.47 2.13
C ASN A 224 25.87 10.02 1.60
N LYS A 225 24.77 9.45 1.08
CA LYS A 225 24.67 8.08 0.55
C LYS A 225 24.94 6.98 1.57
N SER A 226 25.01 7.29 2.87
CA SER A 226 25.36 6.35 3.92
C SER A 226 24.15 5.70 4.57
N TYR A 227 24.30 4.46 4.95
CA TYR A 227 23.33 3.66 5.72
C TYR A 227 24.08 2.52 6.42
N THR A 228 23.46 1.95 7.47
CA THR A 228 23.99 0.74 8.09
C THR A 228 23.40 -0.51 7.43
N GLU A 229 24.08 -1.64 7.58
CA GLU A 229 23.58 -2.93 7.09
C GLU A 229 22.22 -3.28 7.72
N LEU A 230 22.04 -2.98 9.01
CA LEU A 230 20.79 -3.21 9.73
C LEU A 230 19.64 -2.40 9.13
N GLU A 231 19.87 -1.11 8.83
CA GLU A 231 18.87 -0.26 8.17
C GLU A 231 18.40 -0.85 6.83
N ALA A 232 19.36 -1.27 6.00
CA ALA A 232 19.04 -1.82 4.69
C ALA A 232 18.29 -3.15 4.79
N ARG A 233 18.70 -4.05 5.72
CA ARG A 233 18.03 -5.33 5.94
C ARG A 233 16.60 -5.17 6.44
N ILE A 234 16.36 -4.25 7.38
CA ILE A 234 15.01 -4.01 7.90
C ILE A 234 14.12 -3.39 6.82
N LEU A 235 14.65 -2.47 6.00
CA LEU A 235 13.91 -1.95 4.86
C LEU A 235 13.59 -3.06 3.85
N ASP A 236 14.51 -3.96 3.56
CA ASP A 236 14.30 -5.11 2.68
C ASP A 236 13.16 -6.01 3.19
N ILE A 237 13.14 -6.33 4.48
CA ILE A 237 12.05 -7.07 5.13
C ILE A 237 10.72 -6.32 4.97
N CYS A 238 10.69 -5.00 5.20
CA CYS A 238 9.50 -4.20 5.00
C CYS A 238 8.99 -4.29 3.55
N LEU A 239 9.90 -4.22 2.57
CA LEU A 239 9.54 -4.37 1.16
C LEU A 239 8.92 -5.74 0.90
N ILE A 240 9.54 -6.84 1.37
CA ILE A 240 9.01 -8.20 1.21
C ILE A 240 7.60 -8.32 1.80
N LEU A 241 7.37 -7.80 3.00
CA LEU A 241 6.07 -7.88 3.69
C LEU A 241 4.96 -7.07 3.00
N HIS A 242 5.32 -6.09 2.17
CA HIS A 242 4.37 -5.24 1.46
C HIS A 242 4.12 -5.67 0.00
N MET A 243 4.88 -6.64 -0.55
CA MET A 243 4.80 -7.04 -1.96
C MET A 243 3.41 -7.51 -2.37
N GLU A 244 2.75 -8.32 -1.52
CA GLU A 244 1.51 -8.99 -1.89
C GLU A 244 0.63 -9.23 -0.66
N HIS A 245 -0.69 -9.22 -0.85
CA HIS A 245 -1.65 -9.51 0.22
C HIS A 245 -3.03 -9.94 -0.33
N GLY A 246 -3.04 -10.85 -1.28
CA GLY A 246 -4.23 -11.42 -1.87
C GLY A 246 -4.81 -10.65 -3.06
N GLY A 247 -5.34 -11.37 -4.04
CA GLY A 247 -5.97 -10.80 -5.23
C GLY A 247 -7.21 -9.94 -4.95
N GLY A 248 -7.85 -10.14 -3.79
CA GLY A 248 -8.98 -9.32 -3.32
C GLY A 248 -8.57 -8.01 -2.62
N ASN A 249 -7.28 -7.74 -2.45
CA ASN A 249 -6.80 -6.44 -2.00
C ASN A 249 -7.21 -5.35 -3.00
N ASN A 250 -7.65 -4.18 -2.53
CA ASN A 250 -8.29 -3.17 -3.40
C ASN A 250 -7.44 -2.81 -4.62
N SER A 251 -6.13 -2.61 -4.47
CA SER A 251 -5.26 -2.29 -5.61
C SER A 251 -4.95 -3.49 -6.50
N SER A 252 -4.82 -4.71 -5.94
CA SER A 252 -4.66 -5.93 -6.72
C SER A 252 -5.95 -6.27 -7.50
N PHE A 253 -7.11 -6.09 -6.88
CA PHE A 253 -8.40 -6.26 -7.57
C PHE A 253 -8.59 -5.20 -8.68
N THR A 254 -8.17 -3.97 -8.46
CA THR A 254 -8.13 -2.93 -9.50
C THR A 254 -7.24 -3.37 -10.66
N THR A 255 -6.08 -3.99 -10.39
CA THR A 255 -5.20 -4.56 -11.43
C THR A 255 -5.94 -5.59 -12.26
N HIS A 256 -6.67 -6.54 -11.64
CA HIS A 256 -7.49 -7.53 -12.34
C HIS A 256 -8.56 -6.86 -13.20
N VAL A 257 -9.36 -5.96 -12.61
CA VAL A 257 -10.44 -5.26 -13.32
C VAL A 257 -9.93 -4.55 -14.57
N VAL A 258 -8.86 -3.77 -14.43
CA VAL A 258 -8.33 -2.96 -15.54
C VAL A 258 -7.61 -3.85 -16.56
N THR A 259 -6.88 -4.87 -16.13
CA THR A 259 -6.22 -5.84 -17.01
C THR A 259 -7.24 -6.61 -17.85
N SER A 260 -8.39 -7.01 -17.28
CA SER A 260 -9.43 -7.75 -17.97
C SER A 260 -10.05 -6.99 -19.16
N SER A 261 -9.86 -5.66 -19.22
CA SER A 261 -10.28 -4.83 -20.37
C SER A 261 -9.31 -4.89 -21.55
N GLY A 262 -8.12 -5.48 -21.37
CA GLY A 262 -7.09 -5.54 -22.41
C GLY A 262 -6.21 -4.29 -22.52
N THR A 263 -6.18 -3.42 -21.51
CA THR A 263 -5.37 -2.20 -21.53
C THR A 263 -3.88 -2.47 -21.33
N ASP A 264 -3.05 -1.47 -21.62
CA ASP A 264 -1.60 -1.50 -21.47
C ASP A 264 -1.13 -1.60 -19.99
N THR A 265 0.15 -1.93 -19.79
CA THR A 265 0.75 -2.12 -18.46
C THR A 265 0.86 -0.82 -17.68
N TYR A 266 1.14 0.29 -18.33
CA TYR A 266 1.30 1.59 -17.67
C TYR A 266 -0.02 2.11 -17.11
N SER A 267 -1.10 2.01 -17.90
CA SER A 267 -2.46 2.36 -17.48
C SER A 267 -2.95 1.47 -16.34
N SER A 268 -2.73 0.15 -16.41
CA SER A 268 -3.07 -0.79 -15.35
C SER A 268 -2.34 -0.46 -14.05
N THR A 269 -1.03 -0.19 -14.13
CA THR A 269 -0.21 0.18 -12.97
C THR A 269 -0.65 1.53 -12.38
N ALA A 270 -0.95 2.53 -13.22
CA ALA A 270 -1.43 3.82 -12.75
C ALA A 270 -2.79 3.73 -12.05
N ALA A 271 -3.69 2.86 -12.52
CA ALA A 271 -4.96 2.59 -11.85
C ALA A 271 -4.76 1.96 -10.47
N SER A 272 -3.83 1.01 -10.36
CA SER A 272 -3.46 0.36 -9.09
C SER A 272 -2.82 1.35 -8.11
N LEU A 273 -1.97 2.27 -8.60
CA LEU A 273 -1.43 3.39 -7.81
C LEU A 273 -2.54 4.31 -7.30
N GLY A 274 -3.53 4.63 -8.14
CA GLY A 274 -4.70 5.42 -7.76
C GLY A 274 -5.51 4.77 -6.63
N SER A 275 -5.68 3.44 -6.68
CA SER A 275 -6.30 2.66 -5.61
C SER A 275 -5.47 2.70 -4.32
N LEU A 276 -4.16 2.43 -4.40
CA LEU A 276 -3.27 2.42 -3.24
C LEU A 276 -3.16 3.79 -2.57
N LYS A 277 -3.19 4.88 -3.34
CA LYS A 277 -3.12 6.24 -2.85
C LYS A 277 -4.25 6.59 -1.87
N GLY A 278 -5.40 5.95 -1.97
CA GLY A 278 -6.56 6.24 -1.15
C GLY A 278 -6.27 6.12 0.36
N PRO A 279 -6.72 7.07 1.20
CA PRO A 279 -6.39 7.09 2.64
C PRO A 279 -6.94 5.89 3.42
N ARG A 280 -7.91 5.16 2.85
CA ARG A 280 -8.45 3.92 3.42
C ARG A 280 -7.65 2.66 3.01
N HIS A 281 -6.61 2.82 2.19
CA HIS A 281 -5.79 1.72 1.71
C HIS A 281 -4.31 1.91 2.09
N GLY A 282 -3.55 2.73 1.37
CA GLY A 282 -2.09 2.83 1.56
C GLY A 282 -1.62 3.89 2.56
N GLY A 283 -2.51 4.65 3.19
CA GLY A 283 -2.16 5.76 4.08
C GLY A 283 -2.24 5.46 5.58
N ALA A 284 -2.45 4.20 5.96
CA ALA A 284 -2.71 3.86 7.36
C ALA A 284 -1.49 4.07 8.28
N ASN A 285 -0.28 3.74 7.83
CA ASN A 285 0.94 3.93 8.62
C ASN A 285 1.25 5.42 8.91
N ILE A 286 0.93 6.34 7.99
CA ILE A 286 1.05 7.79 8.22
C ILE A 286 0.10 8.22 9.34
N LYS A 287 -1.12 7.67 9.36
CA LYS A 287 -2.11 7.93 10.41
C LYS A 287 -1.67 7.37 11.78
N VAL A 288 -1.03 6.21 11.81
CA VAL A 288 -0.44 5.67 13.03
C VAL A 288 0.59 6.63 13.61
N VAL A 289 1.56 7.06 12.79
CA VAL A 289 2.59 8.01 13.24
C VAL A 289 1.98 9.31 13.75
N ALA A 290 1.00 9.86 13.02
CA ALA A 290 0.31 11.08 13.44
C ALA A 290 -0.44 10.91 14.77
N MET A 291 -1.12 9.78 14.99
CA MET A 291 -1.81 9.45 16.23
C MET A 291 -0.82 9.31 17.40
N MET A 292 0.31 8.64 17.19
CA MET A 292 1.35 8.49 18.21
C MET A 292 2.02 9.83 18.56
N GLU A 293 2.20 10.73 17.60
CA GLU A 293 2.68 12.09 17.86
C GLU A 293 1.65 12.94 18.63
N ASP A 294 0.36 12.77 18.36
CA ASP A 294 -0.72 13.42 19.09
C ASP A 294 -0.79 12.89 20.54
N LEU A 295 -0.68 11.56 20.72
CA LEU A 295 -0.61 10.92 22.02
C LEU A 295 0.53 11.51 22.87
N LYS A 296 1.76 11.59 22.32
CA LYS A 296 2.92 12.17 23.03
C LYS A 296 2.73 13.62 23.48
N LYS A 297 1.90 14.38 22.75
CA LYS A 297 1.58 15.77 23.11
C LYS A 297 0.45 15.91 24.13
N THR A 298 -0.42 14.91 24.19
CA THR A 298 -1.65 14.94 24.98
C THR A 298 -1.46 14.37 26.39
N VAL A 299 -0.73 13.25 26.51
CA VAL A 299 -0.46 12.62 27.80
C VAL A 299 0.70 13.31 28.52
N SER A 300 0.60 13.46 29.82
CA SER A 300 1.66 14.07 30.64
C SER A 300 2.81 13.10 30.93
N ASN A 301 2.51 11.80 31.00
CA ASN A 301 3.49 10.74 31.22
C ASN A 301 3.30 9.60 30.22
N THR A 302 4.18 9.53 29.25
CA THR A 302 4.18 8.47 28.22
C THR A 302 4.56 7.08 28.73
N LYS A 303 4.88 6.94 30.03
CA LYS A 303 5.14 5.67 30.72
C LYS A 303 3.95 5.21 31.57
N SER A 304 2.89 6.03 31.70
CA SER A 304 1.67 5.66 32.42
C SER A 304 0.70 4.93 31.52
N GLU A 305 0.51 3.63 31.79
CA GLU A 305 -0.49 2.82 31.05
C GLU A 305 -1.91 3.40 31.22
N GLU A 306 -2.23 3.98 32.37
CA GLU A 306 -3.53 4.59 32.68
C GLU A 306 -3.80 5.80 31.77
N GLU A 307 -2.82 6.72 31.62
CA GLU A 307 -2.97 7.90 30.78
C GLU A 307 -3.08 7.50 29.31
N ILE A 308 -2.26 6.53 28.86
CA ILE A 308 -2.30 5.99 27.49
C ILE A 308 -3.66 5.34 27.23
N ALA A 309 -4.16 4.52 28.16
CA ALA A 309 -5.48 3.88 28.03
C ALA A 309 -6.61 4.92 27.95
N ALA A 310 -6.55 5.96 28.77
CA ALA A 310 -7.53 7.05 28.76
C ALA A 310 -7.52 7.79 27.40
N TYR A 311 -6.33 8.08 26.84
CA TYR A 311 -6.19 8.67 25.52
C TYR A 311 -6.79 7.78 24.42
N LEU A 312 -6.46 6.48 24.42
CA LEU A 312 -6.99 5.54 23.43
C LEU A 312 -8.52 5.42 23.49
N LYS A 313 -9.12 5.46 24.68
CA LYS A 313 -10.58 5.52 24.85
C LYS A 313 -11.16 6.81 24.30
N ALA A 314 -10.53 7.96 24.56
CA ALA A 314 -10.95 9.24 24.00
C ALA A 314 -10.88 9.24 22.45
N VAL A 315 -9.87 8.60 21.86
CA VAL A 315 -9.80 8.41 20.40
C VAL A 315 -11.00 7.61 19.88
N LEU A 316 -11.33 6.47 20.53
CA LEU A 316 -12.49 5.64 20.14
C LEU A 316 -13.82 6.37 20.28
N ASN A 317 -13.94 7.25 21.29
CA ASN A 317 -15.13 8.07 21.54
C ASN A 317 -15.22 9.32 20.66
N LYS A 318 -14.26 9.51 19.72
CA LYS A 318 -14.18 10.68 18.82
C LYS A 318 -13.92 12.01 19.54
N GLU A 319 -13.28 11.97 20.69
CA GLU A 319 -12.96 13.12 21.53
C GLU A 319 -11.51 13.59 21.32
N ALA A 320 -10.61 12.69 20.89
CA ALA A 320 -9.20 12.98 20.66
C ALA A 320 -8.75 12.71 19.20
N PHE A 321 -7.56 13.18 18.88
CA PHE A 321 -6.92 13.05 17.56
C PHE A 321 -7.81 13.59 16.44
N ASP A 322 -8.06 12.80 15.40
CA ASP A 322 -8.82 13.19 14.19
C ASP A 322 -10.34 12.95 14.31
N LYS A 323 -10.81 12.55 15.47
CA LYS A 323 -12.23 12.33 15.82
C LYS A 323 -12.96 11.33 14.92
N GLN A 324 -12.22 10.42 14.26
CA GLN A 324 -12.83 9.36 13.46
C GLN A 324 -13.25 8.14 14.29
N GLY A 325 -12.80 8.05 15.55
CA GLY A 325 -13.10 6.93 16.42
C GLY A 325 -12.31 5.67 16.05
N LEU A 326 -11.09 5.82 15.55
CA LEU A 326 -10.23 4.71 15.11
C LEU A 326 -8.86 4.81 15.77
N ILE A 327 -8.43 3.74 16.45
CA ILE A 327 -7.04 3.53 16.80
C ILE A 327 -6.37 2.95 15.56
N TYR A 328 -5.56 3.77 14.89
CA TYR A 328 -4.92 3.40 13.64
C TYR A 328 -3.86 2.31 13.85
N GLY A 329 -3.67 1.45 12.86
CA GLY A 329 -2.79 0.29 12.97
C GLY A 329 -3.41 -0.90 13.71
N MET A 330 -4.67 -0.78 14.14
CA MET A 330 -5.42 -1.82 14.85
C MET A 330 -6.58 -2.33 14.00
N GLY A 331 -6.78 -3.66 14.01
CA GLY A 331 -7.79 -4.33 13.21
C GLY A 331 -7.36 -4.57 11.77
N HIS A 332 -7.95 -5.58 11.16
CA HIS A 332 -7.70 -5.96 9.78
C HIS A 332 -8.96 -6.59 9.17
N ALA A 333 -9.12 -6.46 7.86
CA ALA A 333 -10.28 -7.00 7.14
C ALA A 333 -10.37 -8.55 7.20
N ILE A 334 -9.24 -9.22 7.38
CA ILE A 334 -9.13 -10.69 7.37
C ILE A 334 -8.63 -11.19 8.73
N TYR A 335 -7.53 -10.64 9.24
CA TYR A 335 -6.91 -11.10 10.48
C TYR A 335 -7.64 -10.58 11.72
N SER A 336 -7.91 -11.47 12.67
CA SER A 336 -8.50 -11.11 13.97
C SER A 336 -7.57 -11.47 15.14
N THR A 337 -6.75 -12.50 14.99
CA THR A 337 -5.85 -12.97 16.06
C THR A 337 -4.47 -12.36 15.96
N SER A 338 -3.86 -12.36 14.75
CA SER A 338 -2.56 -11.75 14.48
C SER A 338 -2.38 -11.48 12.99
N ASP A 339 -1.68 -10.42 12.61
CA ASP A 339 -1.18 -10.18 11.24
C ASP A 339 0.26 -10.73 11.16
N PRO A 340 0.53 -11.74 10.33
CA PRO A 340 1.86 -12.37 10.26
C PRO A 340 2.95 -11.37 9.86
N ARG A 341 2.61 -10.33 9.12
CA ARG A 341 3.55 -9.30 8.68
C ARG A 341 3.99 -8.41 9.85
N GLU A 342 3.04 -8.04 10.71
CA GLU A 342 3.30 -7.31 11.95
C GLU A 342 4.18 -8.16 12.88
N VAL A 343 3.80 -9.42 13.13
CA VAL A 343 4.54 -10.34 13.99
C VAL A 343 5.99 -10.56 13.51
N ILE A 344 6.21 -10.60 12.21
CA ILE A 344 7.56 -10.74 11.64
C ILE A 344 8.34 -9.44 11.84
N LEU A 345 7.76 -8.29 11.46
CA LEU A 345 8.43 -6.99 11.53
C LEU A 345 8.81 -6.64 12.98
N HIS A 346 7.90 -6.88 13.91
CA HIS A 346 8.08 -6.61 15.34
C HIS A 346 9.38 -7.21 15.93
N LYS A 347 9.82 -8.37 15.45
CA LYS A 347 11.06 -9.03 15.93
C LYS A 347 12.34 -8.22 15.69
N TYR A 348 12.33 -7.35 14.68
CA TYR A 348 13.53 -6.60 14.25
C TYR A 348 13.57 -5.17 14.79
N ILE A 349 12.41 -4.64 15.26
CA ILE A 349 12.26 -3.22 15.62
C ILE A 349 13.09 -2.84 16.84
N GLY A 350 13.10 -3.67 17.89
CA GLY A 350 13.84 -3.38 19.11
C GLY A 350 15.36 -3.26 18.89
N GLN A 351 15.92 -3.99 17.94
CA GLN A 351 17.34 -3.84 17.59
C GLN A 351 17.58 -2.49 16.88
N LEU A 352 16.71 -2.12 15.94
CA LEU A 352 16.81 -0.84 15.22
C LEU A 352 16.60 0.34 16.19
N ALA A 353 15.64 0.25 17.10
CA ALA A 353 15.38 1.28 18.09
C ALA A 353 16.64 1.59 18.93
N ARG A 354 17.29 0.56 19.45
CA ARG A 354 18.57 0.72 20.19
C ARG A 354 19.68 1.34 19.35
N GLU A 355 19.86 0.89 18.09
CA GLU A 355 20.88 1.47 17.20
C GLU A 355 20.63 2.96 16.90
N LYS A 356 19.35 3.36 16.83
CA LYS A 356 18.94 4.72 16.47
C LYS A 356 18.63 5.62 17.66
N GLY A 357 18.65 5.11 18.89
CA GLY A 357 18.30 5.88 20.11
C GLY A 357 16.81 6.20 20.19
N PHE A 358 15.96 5.28 19.75
CA PHE A 358 14.48 5.37 19.78
C PHE A 358 13.85 4.47 20.84
N ASP A 359 14.60 4.07 21.89
CA ASP A 359 14.13 3.11 22.89
C ASP A 359 12.84 3.58 23.60
N GLU A 360 12.76 4.83 24.03
CA GLU A 360 11.56 5.36 24.69
C GLU A 360 10.34 5.40 23.75
N GLU A 361 10.54 5.72 22.48
CA GLU A 361 9.45 5.72 21.51
C GLU A 361 8.99 4.29 21.19
N TYR A 362 9.92 3.35 21.09
CA TYR A 362 9.62 1.93 20.92
C TYR A 362 8.82 1.38 22.12
N GLU A 363 9.22 1.69 23.37
CA GLU A 363 8.47 1.31 24.58
C GLU A 363 7.03 1.85 24.57
N LEU A 364 6.84 3.09 24.09
CA LEU A 364 5.50 3.67 23.96
C LEU A 364 4.66 2.89 22.92
N TYR A 365 5.25 2.53 21.76
CA TYR A 365 4.56 1.70 20.78
C TYR A 365 4.23 0.33 21.33
N GLU A 366 5.11 -0.31 22.10
CA GLU A 366 4.84 -1.58 22.81
C GLU A 366 3.65 -1.45 23.77
N THR A 367 3.59 -0.37 24.53
CA THR A 367 2.46 -0.13 25.44
C THR A 367 1.14 0.00 24.67
N VAL A 368 1.12 0.79 23.60
CA VAL A 368 -0.08 0.93 22.75
C VAL A 368 -0.42 -0.39 22.03
N HIS A 369 0.58 -1.15 21.57
CA HIS A 369 0.41 -2.48 20.97
C HIS A 369 -0.31 -3.45 21.91
N ASN A 370 0.04 -3.42 23.20
CA ASN A 370 -0.53 -4.30 24.22
C ASN A 370 -1.91 -3.85 24.71
N LEU A 371 -2.15 -2.54 24.81
CA LEU A 371 -3.41 -1.98 25.33
C LEU A 371 -4.49 -1.82 24.24
N GLY A 372 -4.09 -1.38 23.05
CA GLY A 372 -5.03 -0.99 21.99
C GLY A 372 -6.04 -2.08 21.62
N PRO A 373 -5.61 -3.32 21.30
CA PRO A 373 -6.53 -4.41 20.99
C PRO A 373 -7.54 -4.72 22.10
N LYS A 374 -7.09 -4.68 23.36
CA LYS A 374 -7.94 -4.94 24.52
C LYS A 374 -9.01 -3.86 24.68
N ILE A 375 -8.60 -2.60 24.60
CA ILE A 375 -9.50 -1.44 24.72
C ILE A 375 -10.53 -1.45 23.58
N ILE A 376 -10.12 -1.74 22.34
CA ILE A 376 -11.07 -1.84 21.22
C ILE A 376 -12.05 -2.98 21.43
N ALA A 377 -11.58 -4.15 21.87
CA ALA A 377 -12.44 -5.30 22.12
C ALA A 377 -13.49 -5.00 23.19
N GLU A 378 -13.10 -4.36 24.29
CA GLU A 378 -13.99 -3.96 25.38
C GLU A 378 -15.01 -2.91 24.93
N GLU A 379 -14.56 -1.78 24.39
CA GLU A 379 -15.41 -0.65 24.02
C GLU A 379 -16.38 -0.96 22.85
N ARG A 380 -15.94 -1.80 21.89
CA ARG A 380 -16.73 -2.17 20.71
C ARG A 380 -17.44 -3.53 20.85
N LYS A 381 -17.27 -4.22 21.98
CA LYS A 381 -17.82 -5.58 22.24
C LYS A 381 -17.45 -6.57 21.13
N ILE A 382 -16.18 -6.55 20.68
CA ILE A 382 -15.69 -7.41 19.60
C ILE A 382 -15.08 -8.67 20.21
N TYR A 383 -15.84 -9.77 20.18
CA TYR A 383 -15.42 -11.06 20.74
C TYR A 383 -14.50 -11.87 19.81
N LYS A 384 -14.39 -11.50 18.54
CA LYS A 384 -13.55 -12.21 17.53
C LYS A 384 -12.06 -11.91 17.68
N GLY A 385 -11.70 -10.98 18.55
CA GLY A 385 -10.35 -10.46 18.68
C GLY A 385 -10.08 -9.28 17.73
N VAL A 386 -9.12 -8.46 18.14
CA VAL A 386 -8.54 -7.35 17.35
C VAL A 386 -7.04 -7.48 17.44
N CYS A 387 -6.32 -7.41 16.35
CA CYS A 387 -4.86 -7.46 16.33
C CYS A 387 -4.27 -6.20 15.69
N CYS A 388 -3.03 -5.92 16.00
CA CYS A 388 -2.25 -4.96 15.23
C CYS A 388 -2.02 -5.45 13.82
N ASN A 389 -1.97 -4.55 12.87
CA ASN A 389 -1.62 -4.84 11.49
C ASN A 389 -0.23 -4.27 11.16
N VAL A 390 0.30 -4.60 9.97
CA VAL A 390 1.65 -4.20 9.55
C VAL A 390 1.89 -2.69 9.59
N ASP A 391 0.84 -1.88 9.40
CA ASP A 391 0.95 -0.41 9.39
C ASP A 391 1.29 0.17 10.76
N PHE A 392 1.00 -0.55 11.85
CA PHE A 392 1.30 -0.07 13.20
C PHE A 392 2.80 0.14 13.40
N PHE A 393 3.61 -0.83 13.03
CA PHE A 393 5.06 -0.74 13.20
C PHE A 393 5.82 -0.24 11.97
N SER A 394 5.29 -0.40 10.76
CA SER A 394 6.02 0.04 9.57
C SER A 394 6.29 1.56 9.55
N GLY A 395 5.35 2.35 10.07
CA GLY A 395 5.54 3.80 10.23
C GLY A 395 6.68 4.15 11.20
N LEU A 396 6.78 3.45 12.33
CA LEU A 396 7.88 3.61 13.28
C LEU A 396 9.23 3.21 12.66
N VAL A 397 9.28 2.09 11.95
CA VAL A 397 10.47 1.67 11.22
C VAL A 397 10.93 2.74 10.24
N TYR A 398 10.04 3.25 9.42
CA TYR A 398 10.37 4.31 8.46
C TYR A 398 10.86 5.60 9.14
N LYS A 399 10.28 5.95 10.28
CA LYS A 399 10.74 7.07 11.10
C LYS A 399 12.18 6.84 11.61
N MET A 400 12.48 5.67 12.18
CA MET A 400 13.83 5.32 12.65
C MET A 400 14.87 5.27 11.53
N LEU A 401 14.45 4.91 10.31
CA LEU A 401 15.29 4.97 9.12
C LEU A 401 15.47 6.41 8.57
N GLY A 402 14.83 7.41 9.18
CA GLY A 402 14.86 8.80 8.73
C GLY A 402 14.19 9.01 7.36
N LEU A 403 13.24 8.17 7.01
CA LEU A 403 12.47 8.30 5.78
C LEU A 403 11.39 9.38 5.96
N PRO A 404 11.21 10.28 4.99
CA PRO A 404 10.17 11.32 5.07
C PRO A 404 8.77 10.73 4.92
N LEU A 405 7.79 11.31 5.62
CA LEU A 405 6.38 10.86 5.61
C LEU A 405 5.81 10.78 4.19
N GLU A 406 6.22 11.67 3.31
CA GLU A 406 5.78 11.73 1.91
C GLU A 406 6.16 10.48 1.12
N LEU A 407 7.19 9.73 1.55
CA LEU A 407 7.63 8.49 0.92
C LEU A 407 6.96 7.22 1.48
N TYR A 408 6.19 7.28 2.56
CA TYR A 408 5.62 6.08 3.19
C TYR A 408 4.72 5.29 2.24
N THR A 409 3.76 5.95 1.59
CA THR A 409 2.91 5.29 0.59
C THR A 409 3.67 4.93 -0.70
N PRO A 410 4.57 5.77 -1.26
CA PRO A 410 5.46 5.36 -2.35
C PRO A 410 6.33 4.14 -2.05
N LEU A 411 6.85 3.98 -0.82
CA LEU A 411 7.58 2.76 -0.42
C LEU A 411 6.69 1.51 -0.47
N PHE A 412 5.44 1.66 -0.04
CA PHE A 412 4.45 0.61 -0.21
C PHE A 412 4.21 0.28 -1.69
N ALA A 413 4.14 1.29 -2.56
CA ALA A 413 4.00 1.09 -4.01
C ALA A 413 5.23 0.40 -4.63
N ILE A 414 6.45 0.76 -4.21
CA ILE A 414 7.71 0.11 -4.65
C ILE A 414 7.67 -1.41 -4.39
N ALA A 415 7.12 -1.81 -3.27
CA ALA A 415 6.95 -3.22 -2.95
C ALA A 415 5.80 -3.85 -3.73
N ARG A 416 4.62 -3.22 -3.72
CA ARG A 416 3.37 -3.78 -4.23
C ARG A 416 3.31 -3.88 -5.75
N ILE A 417 4.13 -3.13 -6.49
CA ILE A 417 4.23 -3.27 -7.95
C ILE A 417 4.57 -4.71 -8.36
N VAL A 418 5.32 -5.44 -7.54
CA VAL A 418 5.64 -6.86 -7.77
C VAL A 418 4.37 -7.70 -7.77
N GLY A 419 3.53 -7.57 -6.73
CA GLY A 419 2.24 -8.26 -6.65
C GLY A 419 1.30 -7.88 -7.79
N TRP A 420 1.18 -6.58 -8.12
CA TRP A 420 0.36 -6.14 -9.26
C TRP A 420 0.85 -6.75 -10.58
N SER A 421 2.17 -6.79 -10.80
CA SER A 421 2.75 -7.38 -12.01
C SER A 421 2.44 -8.87 -12.10
N ALA A 422 2.55 -9.61 -10.99
CA ALA A 422 2.22 -11.03 -10.94
C ALA A 422 0.72 -11.26 -11.24
N HIS A 423 -0.19 -10.51 -10.60
CA HIS A 423 -1.62 -10.61 -10.84
C HIS A 423 -2.01 -10.22 -12.26
N ARG A 424 -1.35 -9.20 -12.85
CA ARG A 424 -1.57 -8.84 -14.26
C ARG A 424 -1.19 -9.97 -15.20
N MET A 425 -0.01 -10.58 -15.00
CA MET A 425 0.42 -11.71 -15.82
C MET A 425 -0.51 -12.93 -15.63
N GLU A 426 -0.97 -13.21 -14.42
CA GLU A 426 -1.94 -14.29 -14.15
C GLU A 426 -3.25 -14.04 -14.89
N GLU A 427 -3.79 -12.82 -14.84
CA GLU A 427 -5.01 -12.43 -15.54
C GLU A 427 -4.90 -12.64 -17.07
N LEU A 428 -3.80 -12.19 -17.68
CA LEU A 428 -3.55 -12.35 -19.10
C LEU A 428 -3.31 -13.81 -19.52
N SER A 429 -2.68 -14.62 -18.64
CA SER A 429 -2.39 -16.04 -18.91
C SER A 429 -3.65 -16.91 -18.96
N ASN A 430 -4.73 -16.48 -18.30
CA ASN A 430 -5.94 -17.25 -18.17
C ASN A 430 -7.06 -16.88 -19.14
N ASN A 431 -6.78 -15.99 -20.13
CA ASN A 431 -7.78 -15.49 -21.09
C ASN A 431 -9.09 -15.06 -20.41
N SER A 432 -8.99 -14.33 -19.33
CA SER A 432 -10.12 -13.98 -18.48
C SER A 432 -11.16 -13.15 -19.24
N LYS A 433 -12.41 -13.31 -18.85
CA LYS A 433 -13.48 -12.43 -19.35
C LYS A 433 -13.38 -11.08 -18.67
N ILE A 434 -13.81 -10.01 -19.38
CA ILE A 434 -13.91 -8.69 -18.79
C ILE A 434 -14.74 -8.74 -17.48
N ILE A 435 -14.18 -8.23 -16.39
CA ILE A 435 -14.84 -8.19 -15.08
C ILE A 435 -15.94 -7.15 -15.13
N ARG A 436 -17.18 -7.62 -15.08
CA ARG A 436 -18.38 -6.78 -15.20
C ARG A 436 -19.45 -7.22 -14.21
N PRO A 437 -19.41 -6.76 -12.96
CA PRO A 437 -20.45 -7.05 -11.98
C PRO A 437 -21.79 -6.44 -12.38
N ALA A 438 -22.89 -7.03 -11.92
CA ALA A 438 -24.23 -6.48 -12.12
C ALA A 438 -24.54 -5.36 -11.11
N TYR A 439 -25.28 -4.37 -11.56
CA TYR A 439 -25.86 -3.31 -10.73
C TYR A 439 -27.36 -3.30 -10.88
N LYS A 440 -28.08 -3.21 -9.75
CA LYS A 440 -29.55 -3.14 -9.72
C LYS A 440 -29.98 -1.66 -9.83
N PRO A 441 -30.71 -1.25 -10.90
CA PRO A 441 -31.34 0.06 -10.94
C PRO A 441 -32.49 0.13 -9.92
N ILE A 442 -32.60 1.27 -9.23
CA ILE A 442 -33.63 1.52 -8.22
C ILE A 442 -34.54 2.69 -8.60
N LYS A 443 -34.25 3.40 -9.67
CA LYS A 443 -35.09 4.48 -10.21
C LYS A 443 -36.09 3.89 -11.18
N ASN A 444 -37.33 4.38 -11.13
CA ASN A 444 -38.38 4.02 -12.11
C ASN A 444 -38.06 4.62 -13.48
N ASP A 445 -38.62 4.03 -14.53
CA ASP A 445 -38.57 4.58 -15.87
C ASP A 445 -39.32 5.93 -15.92
N GLU A 446 -38.71 6.90 -16.57
CA GLU A 446 -39.28 8.23 -16.77
C GLU A 446 -39.43 8.54 -18.25
N VAL A 447 -40.48 9.29 -18.58
CA VAL A 447 -40.74 9.76 -19.95
C VAL A 447 -39.91 11.02 -20.19
N TYR A 448 -39.22 11.09 -21.31
CA TYR A 448 -38.51 12.30 -21.72
C TYR A 448 -39.49 13.44 -21.99
N VAL A 449 -39.29 14.55 -21.31
CA VAL A 449 -40.06 15.81 -21.53
C VAL A 449 -39.13 16.78 -22.28
N PRO A 450 -39.57 17.39 -23.42
CA PRO A 450 -38.78 18.39 -24.12
C PRO A 450 -38.39 19.59 -23.24
N ILE A 451 -37.23 20.21 -23.52
CA ILE A 451 -36.66 21.24 -22.65
C ILE A 451 -37.59 22.44 -22.46
N ASN A 452 -38.42 22.75 -23.46
CA ASN A 452 -39.37 23.86 -23.40
C ASN A 452 -40.67 23.51 -22.67
N GLU A 453 -40.84 22.26 -22.21
CA GLU A 453 -42.03 21.76 -21.53
C GLU A 453 -41.79 21.35 -20.07
N ARG A 454 -40.57 21.57 -19.56
CA ARG A 454 -40.14 21.22 -18.18
C ARG A 454 -39.68 22.44 -17.36
#